data_c94d0f71831d194ebedcde2c39ea7286
#
_entry.id   c94d0f71831d194ebedcde2c39ea7286
#
_cell.length_a   1.000
_cell.length_b   1.000
_cell.length_c   1.000
_cell.angle_alpha   90.00
_cell.angle_beta   90.00
_cell.angle_gamma   90.00
#
_symmetry.space_group_name_H-M   'P 1'
#
loop_
_entity.id
_entity.type
_entity.pdbx_description
1 polymer ?
#
loop_
_entity_poly.entity_id
_entity_poly.type
_entity_poly.pdbx_seq_one_letter_code
_entity_poly.pdbx_strand_id
1 'polypeptide(L)'
;MADIAIFEDDVFSVSSLTAAINEQEYLPGRISSLGLFREEGISTLTVQIEKDGDTLALVPAGERGTSGLVVGATKRKLIPFNTVHLPERFTIRADEIQGIRAFGTLTELQAVQDVVNKRLGKARRQLDATHEFQRMGAMNGTVLDADGKTVLLDIYDRFGVKRQRLPMELGNPKTEVRVKCGVALDMQEDALGNVTTTGSRAFCGKNFWNELIVHESVKETYRNTMQAASLRGDARESFEFGGIVWERYRGKVAGVAFVHDDKALLVPEGVPDLYISCFAPADYMETVNTQGIPYYSKIEPLPFNKGVAGEAQSNPLHLCTRPRAQILLEM
;
A
#
# COMPACT_ATOMS: atom_id res chain seq x y z
N MET A 1 -10.86 -9.72 -42.71
CA MET A 1 -11.99 -10.13 -41.84
C MET A 1 -11.36 -10.52 -40.53
N ALA A 2 -11.68 -9.85 -39.42
CA ALA A 2 -11.08 -10.21 -38.14
C ALA A 2 -11.55 -11.64 -37.79
N ASP A 3 -10.62 -12.57 -37.69
CA ASP A 3 -10.87 -13.94 -37.28
C ASP A 3 -10.61 -14.06 -35.77
N ILE A 4 -11.44 -14.81 -35.04
CA ILE A 4 -11.22 -15.09 -33.61
C ILE A 4 -9.87 -15.78 -33.38
N ALA A 5 -9.35 -16.49 -34.38
CA ALA A 5 -8.03 -17.11 -34.37
C ALA A 5 -6.89 -16.09 -34.11
N ILE A 6 -7.11 -14.78 -34.31
CA ILE A 6 -6.14 -13.75 -33.96
C ILE A 6 -5.81 -13.78 -32.45
N PHE A 7 -6.79 -14.11 -31.61
CA PHE A 7 -6.61 -14.19 -30.15
C PHE A 7 -5.94 -15.50 -29.68
N GLU A 8 -5.69 -16.44 -30.60
CA GLU A 8 -4.89 -17.64 -30.35
C GLU A 8 -3.39 -17.41 -30.60
N ASP A 9 -3.02 -16.22 -31.10
CA ASP A 9 -1.62 -15.83 -31.29
C ASP A 9 -0.89 -15.73 -29.95
N ASP A 10 0.40 -16.07 -29.91
CA ASP A 10 1.25 -16.06 -28.72
C ASP A 10 1.28 -14.71 -27.99
N VAL A 11 0.99 -13.62 -28.71
CA VAL A 11 0.90 -12.26 -28.14
C VAL A 11 -0.24 -12.15 -27.11
N PHE A 12 -1.26 -12.98 -27.21
CA PHE A 12 -2.41 -13.04 -26.30
C PHE A 12 -2.34 -14.21 -25.31
N SER A 13 -1.21 -14.90 -25.23
CA SER A 13 -0.97 -15.90 -24.20
C SER A 13 -0.99 -15.29 -22.79
N VAL A 14 -1.25 -16.12 -21.77
CA VAL A 14 -1.24 -15.66 -20.37
C VAL A 14 0.09 -15.00 -20.00
N SER A 15 1.21 -15.55 -20.45
CA SER A 15 2.55 -14.98 -20.22
C SER A 15 2.74 -13.62 -20.89
N SER A 16 2.34 -13.47 -22.15
CA SER A 16 2.46 -12.21 -22.90
C SER A 16 1.54 -11.12 -22.36
N LEU A 17 0.28 -11.44 -22.05
CA LEU A 17 -0.67 -10.49 -21.46
C LEU A 17 -0.27 -10.10 -20.04
N THR A 18 0.26 -11.02 -19.27
CA THR A 18 0.79 -10.76 -17.93
C THR A 18 2.03 -9.88 -17.99
N ALA A 19 2.92 -10.07 -18.95
CA ALA A 19 4.03 -9.14 -19.21
C ALA A 19 3.51 -7.77 -19.60
N ALA A 20 2.58 -7.70 -20.57
CA ALA A 20 2.01 -6.46 -21.07
C ALA A 20 1.32 -5.62 -19.98
N ILE A 21 0.58 -6.23 -19.04
CA ILE A 21 -0.04 -5.49 -17.93
C ILE A 21 1.00 -4.99 -16.93
N ASN A 22 2.08 -5.72 -16.67
CA ASN A 22 3.15 -5.28 -15.78
C ASN A 22 4.04 -4.19 -16.42
N GLU A 23 4.12 -4.12 -17.74
CA GLU A 23 4.83 -3.08 -18.50
C GLU A 23 4.04 -1.79 -18.70
N GLN A 24 2.71 -1.78 -18.42
CA GLN A 24 1.92 -0.55 -18.49
C GLN A 24 2.49 0.54 -17.60
N GLU A 25 2.34 1.78 -18.02
CA GLU A 25 2.79 2.93 -17.25
C GLU A 25 2.19 2.91 -15.83
N TYR A 26 3.07 2.84 -14.86
CA TYR A 26 2.71 2.87 -13.45
C TYR A 26 2.55 4.32 -12.99
N LEU A 27 1.35 4.68 -12.57
CA LEU A 27 1.09 5.95 -11.89
C LEU A 27 1.09 5.71 -10.38
N PRO A 28 2.25 5.86 -9.70
CA PRO A 28 2.34 5.56 -8.29
C PRO A 28 1.42 6.47 -7.50
N GLY A 29 0.64 5.88 -6.62
CA GLY A 29 -0.01 6.61 -5.53
C GLY A 29 1.03 7.20 -4.57
N ARG A 30 0.59 8.04 -3.65
CA ARG A 30 1.52 8.71 -2.72
C ARG A 30 2.28 7.71 -1.84
N ILE A 31 1.61 6.69 -1.31
CA ILE A 31 2.25 5.68 -0.44
C ILE A 31 3.26 4.86 -1.23
N SER A 32 2.89 4.45 -2.45
CA SER A 32 3.79 3.74 -3.35
C SER A 32 5.03 4.56 -3.69
N SER A 33 4.87 5.88 -3.95
CA SER A 33 5.99 6.77 -4.27
C SER A 33 6.97 6.99 -3.11
N LEU A 34 6.56 6.73 -1.87
CA LEU A 34 7.41 6.81 -0.68
C LEU A 34 8.27 5.55 -0.48
N GLY A 35 7.97 4.46 -1.19
CA GLY A 35 8.73 3.22 -1.08
C GLY A 35 8.70 2.57 0.30
N LEU A 36 7.62 2.80 1.08
CA LEU A 36 7.52 2.29 2.46
C LEU A 36 7.31 0.78 2.52
N PHE A 37 6.71 0.19 1.47
CA PHE A 37 6.39 -1.23 1.41
C PHE A 37 7.45 -2.02 0.66
N ARG A 38 7.99 -3.07 1.30
CA ARG A 38 8.78 -4.07 0.60
C ARG A 38 7.85 -5.01 -0.16
N GLU A 39 8.07 -5.17 -1.45
CA GLU A 39 7.27 -6.04 -2.32
C GLU A 39 7.96 -7.38 -2.52
N GLU A 40 7.21 -8.47 -2.40
CA GLU A 40 7.70 -9.83 -2.65
C GLU A 40 6.61 -10.73 -3.23
N GLY A 41 7.01 -11.63 -4.13
CA GLY A 41 6.15 -12.71 -4.60
C GLY A 41 6.19 -13.90 -3.65
N ILE A 42 5.06 -14.55 -3.45
CA ILE A 42 4.94 -15.78 -2.66
C ILE A 42 4.32 -16.89 -3.52
N SER A 43 4.59 -18.15 -3.20
CA SER A 43 4.01 -19.31 -3.90
C SER A 43 2.77 -19.88 -3.21
N THR A 44 2.38 -19.31 -2.07
CA THR A 44 1.24 -19.75 -1.25
C THR A 44 0.18 -18.66 -1.19
N LEU A 45 -1.05 -19.00 -0.83
CA LEU A 45 -2.13 -18.04 -0.60
C LEU A 45 -2.13 -17.44 0.81
N THR A 46 -1.25 -17.93 1.68
CA THR A 46 -1.19 -17.52 3.08
C THR A 46 0.25 -17.20 3.46
N VAL A 47 0.45 -16.06 4.10
CA VAL A 47 1.72 -15.65 4.69
C VAL A 47 1.66 -15.91 6.19
N GLN A 48 2.73 -16.48 6.74
CA GLN A 48 2.86 -16.66 8.19
C GLN A 48 3.86 -15.64 8.74
N ILE A 49 3.40 -14.78 9.63
CA ILE A 49 4.26 -13.80 10.29
C ILE A 49 4.60 -14.33 11.68
N GLU A 50 5.89 -14.41 11.96
CA GLU A 50 6.37 -14.72 13.30
C GLU A 50 6.16 -13.52 14.21
N LYS A 51 5.40 -13.71 15.27
CA LYS A 51 5.38 -12.78 16.40
C LYS A 51 6.51 -13.17 17.32
N ASP A 52 7.65 -12.50 17.18
CA ASP A 52 8.77 -12.68 18.10
C ASP A 52 8.61 -11.71 19.27
N GLY A 53 8.72 -12.25 20.47
CA GLY A 53 8.75 -11.46 21.71
C GLY A 53 10.16 -10.93 21.98
N ASP A 54 10.86 -10.48 20.94
CA ASP A 54 12.28 -10.16 20.97
C ASP A 54 12.56 -8.90 21.80
N THR A 55 12.71 -9.10 23.09
CA THR A 55 13.33 -8.10 23.97
C THR A 55 14.82 -8.40 24.02
N LEU A 56 15.65 -7.58 23.36
CA LEU A 56 17.09 -7.63 23.61
C LEU A 56 17.33 -7.36 25.10
N ALA A 57 17.89 -8.33 25.81
CA ALA A 57 18.30 -8.17 27.17
C ALA A 57 19.81 -7.86 27.22
N LEU A 58 20.20 -6.93 28.10
CA LEU A 58 21.62 -6.70 28.35
C LEU A 58 22.25 -7.93 29.00
N VAL A 59 23.41 -8.33 28.51
CA VAL A 59 24.15 -9.44 29.09
C VAL A 59 24.94 -8.90 30.29
N PRO A 60 24.71 -9.39 31.53
CA PRO A 60 25.47 -8.94 32.68
C PRO A 60 26.96 -9.34 32.54
N ALA A 61 27.84 -8.48 32.95
CA ALA A 61 29.26 -8.77 32.98
C ALA A 61 29.53 -9.86 34.07
N GLY A 62 30.27 -10.91 33.68
CA GLY A 62 30.68 -11.98 34.57
C GLY A 62 32.19 -12.13 34.62
N GLU A 63 32.72 -12.77 35.67
CA GLU A 63 34.14 -13.13 35.77
C GLU A 63 34.50 -14.17 34.70
N ARG A 64 35.74 -14.17 34.22
CA ARG A 64 36.21 -15.15 33.23
C ARG A 64 36.13 -16.56 33.85
N GLY A 65 35.41 -17.47 33.17
CA GLY A 65 35.19 -18.87 33.61
C GLY A 65 33.83 -19.11 34.23
N THR A 66 32.97 -18.13 34.45
CA THR A 66 31.58 -18.34 34.86
C THR A 66 30.72 -18.76 33.68
N SER A 67 29.75 -19.67 33.92
CA SER A 67 28.75 -20.05 32.90
C SER A 67 27.91 -18.85 32.53
N GLY A 68 27.82 -18.52 31.23
CA GLY A 68 26.95 -17.48 30.70
C GLY A 68 25.46 -17.81 30.94
N LEU A 69 24.62 -16.79 30.88
CA LEU A 69 23.16 -16.97 30.88
C LEU A 69 22.74 -17.78 29.65
N VAL A 70 21.94 -18.82 29.88
CA VAL A 70 21.33 -19.62 28.80
C VAL A 70 20.23 -18.76 28.16
N VAL A 71 20.40 -18.41 26.90
CA VAL A 71 19.35 -17.78 26.12
C VAL A 71 18.24 -18.80 25.89
N GLY A 72 17.13 -18.63 26.59
CA GLY A 72 15.96 -19.51 26.42
C GLY A 72 15.37 -19.39 25.02
N ALA A 73 14.93 -20.49 24.43
CA ALA A 73 14.20 -20.46 23.16
C ALA A 73 12.87 -19.70 23.34
N THR A 74 12.70 -18.60 22.66
CA THR A 74 11.46 -17.81 22.66
C THR A 74 10.34 -18.62 22.01
N LYS A 75 9.18 -18.71 22.63
CA LYS A 75 8.00 -19.34 22.02
C LYS A 75 7.51 -18.48 20.86
N ARG A 76 7.86 -18.88 19.65
CA ARG A 76 7.42 -18.20 18.41
C ARG A 76 5.95 -18.54 18.16
N LYS A 77 5.12 -17.52 17.93
CA LYS A 77 3.74 -17.68 17.53
C LYS A 77 3.61 -17.25 16.07
N LEU A 78 3.26 -18.19 15.20
CA LEU A 78 2.96 -17.93 13.80
C LEU A 78 1.51 -17.44 13.67
N ILE A 79 1.32 -16.32 13.01
CA ILE A 79 0.00 -15.74 12.72
C ILE A 79 -0.21 -15.82 11.22
N PRO A 80 -1.22 -16.58 10.75
CA PRO A 80 -1.52 -16.67 9.33
C PRO A 80 -2.32 -15.47 8.83
N PHE A 81 -1.96 -14.97 7.64
CA PHE A 81 -2.63 -13.92 6.91
C PHE A 81 -2.90 -14.39 5.48
N ASN A 82 -4.14 -14.29 5.02
CA ASN A 82 -4.52 -14.66 3.68
C ASN A 82 -4.39 -13.48 2.72
N THR A 83 -4.01 -13.76 1.48
CA THR A 83 -4.06 -12.78 0.39
C THR A 83 -5.50 -12.47 -0.01
N VAL A 84 -5.72 -11.28 -0.56
CA VAL A 84 -7.01 -10.85 -1.11
C VAL A 84 -7.01 -11.12 -2.61
N HIS A 85 -8.13 -11.57 -3.17
CA HIS A 85 -8.29 -11.75 -4.61
C HIS A 85 -9.01 -10.53 -5.21
N LEU A 86 -8.37 -9.88 -6.18
CA LEU A 86 -8.87 -8.66 -6.83
C LEU A 86 -9.00 -8.90 -8.34
N PRO A 87 -10.14 -9.45 -8.82
CA PRO A 87 -10.39 -9.64 -10.24
C PRO A 87 -11.02 -8.39 -10.86
N GLU A 88 -10.53 -7.99 -12.03
CA GLU A 88 -11.08 -6.93 -12.87
C GLU A 88 -11.38 -7.49 -14.25
N ARG A 89 -12.65 -7.53 -14.67
CA ARG A 89 -13.08 -8.11 -15.93
C ARG A 89 -13.39 -7.07 -16.97
N PHE A 90 -13.04 -7.36 -18.21
CA PHE A 90 -13.40 -6.56 -19.37
C PHE A 90 -13.82 -7.44 -20.54
N THR A 91 -14.54 -6.84 -21.46
CA THR A 91 -15.00 -7.52 -22.67
C THR A 91 -14.61 -6.68 -23.87
N ILE A 92 -14.19 -7.36 -24.94
CA ILE A 92 -13.95 -6.74 -26.25
C ILE A 92 -14.88 -7.45 -27.22
N ARG A 93 -15.83 -6.73 -27.77
CA ARG A 93 -16.82 -7.25 -28.71
C ARG A 93 -16.34 -7.09 -30.16
N ALA A 94 -16.89 -7.93 -31.04
CA ALA A 94 -16.57 -7.90 -32.46
C ALA A 94 -16.87 -6.53 -33.11
N ASP A 95 -17.93 -5.83 -32.66
CA ASP A 95 -18.30 -4.50 -33.14
C ASP A 95 -17.29 -3.41 -32.74
N GLU A 96 -16.59 -3.57 -31.63
CA GLU A 96 -15.51 -2.66 -31.21
C GLU A 96 -14.27 -2.77 -32.10
N ILE A 97 -14.06 -3.92 -32.71
CA ILE A 97 -12.93 -4.16 -33.65
C ILE A 97 -13.36 -3.81 -35.09
N GLN A 98 -14.65 -3.88 -35.39
CA GLN A 98 -15.19 -3.60 -36.71
C GLN A 98 -14.95 -2.11 -37.04
N GLY A 99 -14.26 -1.85 -38.15
CA GLY A 99 -13.98 -0.50 -38.62
C GLY A 99 -12.76 0.16 -38.00
N ILE A 100 -12.00 -0.53 -37.15
CA ILE A 100 -10.66 -0.07 -36.77
C ILE A 100 -9.77 -0.18 -38.01
N ARG A 101 -9.73 0.92 -38.77
CA ARG A 101 -8.69 1.09 -39.80
C ARG A 101 -7.45 1.55 -39.06
N ALA A 102 -6.41 0.70 -39.11
CA ALA A 102 -5.08 1.12 -38.70
C ALA A 102 -4.66 2.31 -39.56
N PHE A 103 -4.44 3.47 -38.96
CA PHE A 103 -3.80 4.61 -39.62
C PHE A 103 -2.34 4.20 -39.88
N GLY A 104 -1.99 4.02 -41.13
CA GLY A 104 -0.67 3.59 -41.56
C GLY A 104 -0.58 2.08 -41.87
N THR A 105 0.62 1.53 -41.79
CA THR A 105 0.97 0.14 -42.17
C THR A 105 0.76 -0.88 -41.04
N LEU A 106 -0.11 -0.62 -40.07
CA LEU A 106 -0.37 -1.56 -38.98
C LEU A 106 -1.14 -2.79 -39.49
N THR A 107 -0.70 -3.97 -39.06
CA THR A 107 -1.41 -5.21 -39.31
C THR A 107 -2.70 -5.27 -38.49
N GLU A 108 -3.65 -6.10 -38.91
CA GLU A 108 -4.91 -6.32 -38.16
C GLU A 108 -4.62 -6.79 -36.72
N LEU A 109 -3.59 -7.62 -36.53
CA LEU A 109 -3.11 -8.08 -35.22
C LEU A 109 -2.70 -6.91 -34.31
N GLN A 110 -1.94 -5.93 -34.81
CA GLN A 110 -1.53 -4.77 -34.01
C GLN A 110 -2.72 -3.92 -33.59
N ALA A 111 -3.69 -3.73 -34.47
CA ALA A 111 -4.90 -2.98 -34.15
C ALA A 111 -5.72 -3.62 -33.00
N VAL A 112 -5.84 -4.95 -33.02
CA VAL A 112 -6.51 -5.71 -31.95
C VAL A 112 -5.70 -5.63 -30.66
N GLN A 113 -4.37 -5.78 -30.74
CA GLN A 113 -3.47 -5.67 -29.59
C GLN A 113 -3.56 -4.29 -28.93
N ASP A 114 -3.68 -3.20 -29.67
CA ASP A 114 -3.86 -1.86 -29.15
C ASP A 114 -5.17 -1.72 -28.35
N VAL A 115 -6.25 -2.36 -28.80
CA VAL A 115 -7.53 -2.37 -28.05
C VAL A 115 -7.37 -3.14 -26.74
N VAL A 116 -6.73 -4.31 -26.79
CA VAL A 116 -6.44 -5.12 -25.57
C VAL A 116 -5.59 -4.29 -24.60
N ASN A 117 -4.48 -3.71 -25.06
CA ASN A 117 -3.59 -2.90 -24.23
C ASN A 117 -4.29 -1.70 -23.58
N LYS A 118 -5.21 -1.04 -24.27
CA LYS A 118 -6.04 0.03 -23.67
C LYS A 118 -6.93 -0.48 -22.54
N ARG A 119 -7.52 -1.68 -22.69
CA ARG A 119 -8.32 -2.32 -21.62
C ARG A 119 -7.44 -2.72 -20.43
N LEU A 120 -6.29 -3.34 -20.69
CA LEU A 120 -5.31 -3.69 -19.67
C LEU A 120 -4.83 -2.46 -18.91
N GLY A 121 -4.49 -1.36 -19.60
CA GLY A 121 -4.08 -0.11 -18.96
C GLY A 121 -5.17 0.51 -18.07
N LYS A 122 -6.46 0.33 -18.42
CA LYS A 122 -7.57 0.74 -17.55
C LYS A 122 -7.66 -0.15 -16.31
N ALA A 123 -7.64 -1.47 -16.49
CA ALA A 123 -7.69 -2.43 -15.39
C ALA A 123 -6.50 -2.23 -14.44
N ARG A 124 -5.29 -2.03 -14.98
CA ARG A 124 -4.08 -1.72 -14.18
C ARG A 124 -4.28 -0.51 -13.28
N ARG A 125 -4.77 0.61 -13.81
CA ARG A 125 -5.01 1.82 -13.00
C ARG A 125 -6.04 1.61 -11.88
N GLN A 126 -7.05 0.76 -12.10
CA GLN A 126 -8.04 0.43 -11.07
C GLN A 126 -7.41 -0.44 -9.97
N LEU A 127 -6.59 -1.42 -10.34
CA LEU A 127 -5.85 -2.24 -9.40
C LEU A 127 -4.82 -1.42 -8.61
N ASP A 128 -4.07 -0.52 -9.27
CA ASP A 128 -3.11 0.38 -8.61
C ASP A 128 -3.79 1.27 -7.56
N ALA A 129 -4.97 1.82 -7.88
CA ALA A 129 -5.75 2.62 -6.93
C ALA A 129 -6.23 1.77 -5.74
N THR A 130 -6.58 0.51 -5.97
CA THR A 130 -6.99 -0.43 -4.92
C THR A 130 -5.79 -0.80 -4.04
N HIS A 131 -4.62 -1.05 -4.62
CA HIS A 131 -3.39 -1.28 -3.86
C HIS A 131 -3.04 -0.09 -2.97
N GLU A 132 -3.12 1.14 -3.49
CA GLU A 132 -2.86 2.34 -2.70
C GLU A 132 -3.84 2.45 -1.51
N PHE A 133 -5.12 2.17 -1.74
CA PHE A 133 -6.14 2.15 -0.69
C PHE A 133 -5.85 1.09 0.37
N GLN A 134 -5.53 -0.14 -0.04
CA GLN A 134 -5.22 -1.23 0.87
C GLN A 134 -3.89 -1.02 1.63
N ARG A 135 -2.88 -0.41 1.00
CA ARG A 135 -1.62 -0.03 1.68
C ARG A 135 -1.89 1.00 2.76
N MET A 136 -2.69 2.03 2.48
CA MET A 136 -3.10 2.98 3.51
C MET A 136 -3.92 2.29 4.60
N GLY A 137 -4.78 1.33 4.25
CA GLY A 137 -5.50 0.48 5.21
C GLY A 137 -4.56 -0.30 6.11
N ALA A 138 -3.50 -0.91 5.57
CA ALA A 138 -2.48 -1.63 6.35
C ALA A 138 -1.71 -0.68 7.29
N MET A 139 -1.38 0.53 6.83
CA MET A 139 -0.79 1.57 7.66
C MET A 139 -1.78 2.07 8.72
N ASN A 140 -3.07 2.09 8.45
CA ASN A 140 -4.10 2.43 9.41
C ASN A 140 -4.48 1.25 10.35
N GLY A 141 -3.97 0.04 10.04
CA GLY A 141 -4.22 -1.19 10.81
C GLY A 141 -5.52 -1.91 10.50
N THR A 142 -6.33 -1.39 9.56
CA THR A 142 -7.55 -2.03 9.09
C THR A 142 -7.65 -1.90 7.58
N VAL A 143 -7.56 -3.02 6.89
CA VAL A 143 -7.72 -3.07 5.42
C VAL A 143 -9.19 -3.27 5.11
N LEU A 144 -9.74 -2.34 4.32
CA LEU A 144 -11.13 -2.34 3.90
C LEU A 144 -11.26 -2.77 2.43
N ASP A 145 -12.42 -3.28 2.09
CA ASP A 145 -12.82 -3.53 0.70
C ASP A 145 -13.13 -2.21 -0.03
N ALA A 146 -13.32 -2.29 -1.33
CA ALA A 146 -13.60 -1.15 -2.22
C ALA A 146 -14.87 -0.35 -1.83
N ASP A 147 -15.79 -0.93 -1.06
CA ASP A 147 -16.96 -0.26 -0.50
C ASP A 147 -16.63 0.70 0.65
N GLY A 148 -15.39 0.67 1.17
CA GLY A 148 -14.91 1.47 2.28
C GLY A 148 -15.54 1.11 3.64
N LYS A 149 -16.20 -0.03 3.75
CA LYS A 149 -16.94 -0.48 4.96
C LYS A 149 -16.60 -1.91 5.37
N THR A 150 -16.57 -2.83 4.42
CA THR A 150 -16.29 -4.23 4.70
C THR A 150 -14.84 -4.41 5.11
N VAL A 151 -14.62 -4.97 6.30
CA VAL A 151 -13.26 -5.22 6.82
C VAL A 151 -12.74 -6.51 6.22
N LEU A 152 -11.68 -6.41 5.41
CA LEU A 152 -10.97 -7.56 4.86
C LEU A 152 -9.93 -8.10 5.86
N LEU A 153 -9.26 -7.20 6.57
CA LEU A 153 -8.24 -7.55 7.55
C LEU A 153 -8.19 -6.50 8.67
N ASP A 154 -8.35 -6.95 9.92
CA ASP A 154 -8.02 -6.17 11.11
C ASP A 154 -6.68 -6.66 11.66
N ILE A 155 -5.64 -5.85 11.49
CA ILE A 155 -4.27 -6.17 11.87
C ILE A 155 -4.13 -6.18 13.40
N TYR A 156 -4.80 -5.24 14.11
CA TYR A 156 -4.72 -5.15 15.58
C TYR A 156 -5.34 -6.37 16.25
N ASP A 157 -6.50 -6.82 15.76
CA ASP A 157 -7.16 -8.03 16.27
C ASP A 157 -6.30 -9.26 16.01
N ARG A 158 -5.76 -9.42 14.79
CA ARG A 158 -4.90 -10.57 14.42
C ARG A 158 -3.65 -10.68 15.30
N PHE A 159 -3.01 -9.55 15.57
CA PHE A 159 -1.84 -9.52 16.46
C PHE A 159 -2.23 -9.54 17.95
N GLY A 160 -3.51 -9.38 18.30
CA GLY A 160 -3.98 -9.29 19.69
C GLY A 160 -3.37 -8.10 20.44
N VAL A 161 -3.25 -6.95 19.77
CA VAL A 161 -2.70 -5.70 20.32
C VAL A 161 -3.68 -4.56 20.18
N LYS A 162 -3.60 -3.58 21.09
CA LYS A 162 -4.43 -2.39 21.01
C LYS A 162 -3.75 -1.30 20.20
N ARG A 163 -4.56 -0.58 19.41
CA ARG A 163 -4.12 0.59 18.67
C ARG A 163 -3.69 1.69 19.61
N GLN A 164 -2.55 2.30 19.36
CA GLN A 164 -2.11 3.48 20.08
C GLN A 164 -2.82 4.72 19.54
N ARG A 165 -3.27 5.59 20.45
CA ARG A 165 -3.97 6.83 20.12
C ARG A 165 -3.40 7.94 20.99
N LEU A 166 -3.26 9.14 20.40
CA LEU A 166 -2.81 10.32 21.12
C LEU A 166 -3.71 11.52 20.75
N PRO A 167 -4.43 12.11 21.72
CA PRO A 167 -5.14 13.36 21.51
C PRO A 167 -4.13 14.51 21.41
N MET A 168 -4.15 15.22 20.29
CA MET A 168 -3.29 16.37 20.04
C MET A 168 -3.84 17.66 20.63
N GLU A 169 -5.15 17.72 20.91
CA GLU A 169 -5.86 18.86 21.53
C GLU A 169 -5.64 20.17 20.74
N LEU A 170 -5.69 20.10 19.41
CA LEU A 170 -5.43 21.23 18.52
C LEU A 170 -6.42 22.38 18.67
N GLY A 171 -7.63 22.10 19.18
CA GLY A 171 -8.63 23.11 19.46
C GLY A 171 -8.30 24.00 20.67
N ASN A 172 -7.30 23.65 21.48
CA ASN A 172 -6.88 24.45 22.63
C ASN A 172 -5.61 25.27 22.28
N PRO A 173 -5.70 26.61 22.19
CA PRO A 173 -4.54 27.44 21.78
C PRO A 173 -3.35 27.38 22.75
N LYS A 174 -3.54 26.87 23.96
CA LYS A 174 -2.48 26.72 24.97
C LYS A 174 -1.75 25.39 24.87
N THR A 175 -2.18 24.48 23.99
CA THR A 175 -1.53 23.18 23.83
C THR A 175 -0.14 23.37 23.23
N GLU A 176 0.87 22.84 23.89
CA GLU A 176 2.22 22.80 23.37
C GLU A 176 2.35 21.62 22.38
N VAL A 177 1.99 21.85 21.11
CA VAL A 177 1.98 20.81 20.05
C VAL A 177 3.33 20.15 19.90
N ARG A 178 4.44 20.89 20.12
CA ARG A 178 5.81 20.35 20.06
C ARG A 178 6.04 19.27 21.14
N VAL A 179 5.50 19.46 22.34
CA VAL A 179 5.57 18.46 23.43
C VAL A 179 4.77 17.23 23.06
N LYS A 180 3.57 17.41 22.48
CA LYS A 180 2.74 16.30 21.99
C LYS A 180 3.45 15.52 20.88
N CYS A 181 4.19 16.20 19.99
CA CYS A 181 5.02 15.51 18.99
C CYS A 181 6.09 14.62 19.66
N GLY A 182 6.78 15.12 20.69
CA GLY A 182 7.75 14.33 21.46
C GLY A 182 7.10 13.07 22.05
N VAL A 183 5.96 13.23 22.74
CA VAL A 183 5.21 12.07 23.27
C VAL A 183 4.83 11.06 22.18
N ALA A 184 4.41 11.54 21.00
CA ALA A 184 4.08 10.65 19.88
C ALA A 184 5.31 9.86 19.39
N LEU A 185 6.47 10.52 19.32
CA LEU A 185 7.72 9.86 18.91
C LEU A 185 8.19 8.85 19.98
N ASP A 186 8.13 9.19 21.26
CA ASP A 186 8.46 8.28 22.36
C ASP A 186 7.56 7.01 22.31
N MET A 187 6.25 7.19 22.11
CA MET A 187 5.31 6.06 21.95
C MET A 187 5.67 5.17 20.75
N GLN A 188 6.16 5.77 19.67
CA GLN A 188 6.56 5.06 18.46
C GLN A 188 7.87 4.28 18.67
N GLU A 189 8.87 4.92 19.29
CA GLU A 189 10.15 4.30 19.62
C GLU A 189 9.98 3.14 20.61
N ASP A 190 9.16 3.31 21.64
CA ASP A 190 8.81 2.25 22.58
C ASP A 190 8.17 1.04 21.88
N ALA A 191 7.33 1.29 20.87
CA ALA A 191 6.70 0.23 20.10
C ALA A 191 7.64 -0.47 19.12
N LEU A 192 8.67 0.21 18.64
CA LEU A 192 9.72 -0.35 17.77
C LEU A 192 10.80 -1.08 18.58
N GLY A 193 10.99 -0.71 19.83
CA GLY A 193 12.00 -1.29 20.69
C GLY A 193 13.42 -0.98 20.19
N ASN A 194 14.15 -2.03 19.78
CA ASN A 194 15.56 -1.87 19.38
C ASN A 194 15.75 -1.52 17.89
N VAL A 195 14.66 -1.30 17.13
CA VAL A 195 14.74 -0.97 15.70
C VAL A 195 14.75 0.55 15.54
N THR A 196 15.81 1.06 14.89
CA THR A 196 15.94 2.48 14.62
C THR A 196 15.10 2.92 13.42
N THR A 197 14.62 4.16 13.45
CA THR A 197 13.92 4.82 12.33
C THR A 197 14.82 5.84 11.66
N THR A 198 14.56 6.18 10.42
CA THR A 198 15.20 7.31 9.74
C THR A 198 14.39 8.60 9.88
N GLY A 199 13.14 8.50 10.35
CA GLY A 199 12.24 9.61 10.54
C GLY A 199 10.82 9.16 10.81
N SER A 200 9.92 10.11 10.96
CA SER A 200 8.49 9.85 11.19
C SER A 200 7.65 10.80 10.35
N ARG A 201 6.59 10.27 9.75
CA ARG A 201 5.67 11.01 8.89
C ARG A 201 4.23 10.87 9.39
N ALA A 202 3.51 11.99 9.38
CA ALA A 202 2.09 12.03 9.72
C ALA A 202 1.25 12.38 8.49
N PHE A 203 0.39 11.44 8.08
CA PHE A 203 -0.60 11.68 7.02
C PHE A 203 -1.86 12.29 7.64
N CYS A 204 -2.11 13.56 7.34
CA CYS A 204 -3.19 14.33 7.95
C CYS A 204 -4.45 14.34 7.09
N GLY A 205 -5.60 14.11 7.71
CA GLY A 205 -6.90 14.40 7.14
C GLY A 205 -7.12 15.91 7.00
N LYS A 206 -8.17 16.29 6.27
CA LYS A 206 -8.44 17.69 5.90
C LYS A 206 -8.60 18.63 7.09
N ASN A 207 -9.43 18.25 8.05
CA ASN A 207 -9.75 19.11 9.19
C ASN A 207 -8.57 19.16 10.17
N PHE A 208 -7.98 18.00 10.45
CA PHE A 208 -6.77 17.90 11.29
C PHE A 208 -5.65 18.80 10.74
N TRP A 209 -5.39 18.77 9.45
CA TRP A 209 -4.39 19.61 8.80
C TRP A 209 -4.68 21.10 9.00
N ASN A 210 -5.94 21.51 8.79
CA ASN A 210 -6.34 22.91 8.91
C ASN A 210 -6.14 23.43 10.33
N GLU A 211 -6.54 22.67 11.35
CA GLU A 211 -6.32 23.04 12.76
C GLU A 211 -4.84 23.09 13.11
N LEU A 212 -4.05 22.11 12.62
CA LEU A 212 -2.62 22.06 12.88
C LEU A 212 -1.88 23.29 12.36
N ILE A 213 -2.13 23.73 11.12
CA ILE A 213 -1.40 24.85 10.50
C ILE A 213 -1.79 26.22 11.03
N VAL A 214 -2.98 26.35 11.63
CA VAL A 214 -3.43 27.62 12.25
C VAL A 214 -3.08 27.71 13.73
N HIS A 215 -2.70 26.59 14.37
CA HIS A 215 -2.31 26.56 15.77
C HIS A 215 -1.11 27.48 16.05
N GLU A 216 -1.16 28.29 17.10
CA GLU A 216 -0.15 29.32 17.37
C GLU A 216 1.27 28.78 17.46
N SER A 217 1.49 27.63 18.10
CA SER A 217 2.78 26.99 18.22
C SER A 217 3.37 26.44 16.91
N VAL A 218 2.56 26.29 15.87
CA VAL A 218 2.95 25.70 14.57
C VAL A 218 3.00 26.72 13.43
N LYS A 219 2.14 27.72 13.50
CA LYS A 219 1.86 28.71 12.46
C LYS A 219 3.10 29.41 11.89
N GLU A 220 4.06 29.79 12.73
CA GLU A 220 5.27 30.47 12.27
C GLU A 220 6.17 29.51 11.49
N THR A 221 6.38 28.30 12.00
CA THR A 221 7.19 27.27 11.32
C THR A 221 6.58 26.89 9.98
N TYR A 222 5.24 26.73 9.91
CA TYR A 222 4.54 26.45 8.67
C TYR A 222 4.74 27.56 7.63
N ARG A 223 4.57 28.83 8.02
CA ARG A 223 4.78 29.97 7.11
C ARG A 223 6.19 30.02 6.54
N ASN A 224 7.20 29.83 7.35
CA ASN A 224 8.60 29.86 6.92
C ASN A 224 8.89 28.70 5.96
N THR A 225 8.36 27.51 6.21
CA THR A 225 8.51 26.33 5.34
C THR A 225 7.82 26.54 3.99
N MET A 226 6.61 27.10 3.98
CA MET A 226 5.86 27.33 2.74
C MET A 226 6.53 28.39 1.85
N GLN A 227 7.12 29.44 2.42
CA GLN A 227 7.90 30.40 1.66
C GLN A 227 9.11 29.75 0.97
N ALA A 228 9.85 28.90 1.69
CA ALA A 228 10.97 28.17 1.13
C ALA A 228 10.54 27.12 0.08
N ALA A 229 9.42 26.44 0.27
CA ALA A 229 8.87 25.46 -0.67
C ALA A 229 8.43 26.13 -1.98
N SER A 230 7.79 27.31 -1.91
CA SER A 230 7.41 28.08 -3.09
C SER A 230 8.61 28.46 -3.95
N LEU A 231 9.72 28.82 -3.33
CA LEU A 231 10.97 29.14 -4.02
C LEU A 231 11.61 27.93 -4.72
N ARG A 232 11.35 26.72 -4.21
CA ARG A 232 11.83 25.46 -4.79
C ARG A 232 10.87 24.84 -5.81
N GLY A 233 9.69 25.45 -6.03
CA GLY A 233 8.66 24.89 -6.91
C GLY A 233 7.98 23.61 -6.38
N ASP A 234 8.08 23.33 -5.08
CA ASP A 234 7.42 22.20 -4.47
C ASP A 234 5.93 22.52 -4.22
N ALA A 235 5.07 21.79 -4.92
CA ALA A 235 3.61 21.96 -4.85
C ALA A 235 2.96 21.13 -3.71
N ARG A 236 3.72 20.37 -2.94
CA ARG A 236 3.18 19.49 -1.89
C ARG A 236 2.93 20.26 -0.62
N GLU A 237 1.78 20.02 0.00
CA GLU A 237 1.45 20.56 1.32
C GLU A 237 2.09 19.67 2.40
N SER A 238 3.39 19.85 2.64
CA SER A 238 4.14 19.16 3.70
C SER A 238 5.11 20.10 4.39
N PHE A 239 5.31 19.91 5.68
CA PHE A 239 6.30 20.66 6.48
C PHE A 239 6.81 19.79 7.63
N GLU A 240 7.98 20.11 8.13
CA GLU A 240 8.58 19.46 9.30
C GLU A 240 8.33 20.30 10.55
N PHE A 241 7.82 19.66 11.60
CA PHE A 241 7.63 20.27 12.91
C PHE A 241 7.68 19.21 14.02
N GLY A 242 8.44 19.48 15.09
CA GLY A 242 8.56 18.58 16.24
C GLY A 242 9.18 17.23 15.93
N GLY A 243 10.05 17.13 14.90
CA GLY A 243 10.68 15.88 14.46
C GLY A 243 9.77 14.99 13.58
N ILE A 244 8.60 15.51 13.17
CA ILE A 244 7.63 14.81 12.34
C ILE A 244 7.45 15.56 11.03
N VAL A 245 7.46 14.84 9.91
CA VAL A 245 7.07 15.37 8.60
C VAL A 245 5.55 15.28 8.47
N TRP A 246 4.90 16.42 8.58
CA TRP A 246 3.45 16.53 8.43
C TRP A 246 3.10 16.69 6.97
N GLU A 247 2.18 15.88 6.47
CA GLU A 247 1.74 15.90 5.08
C GLU A 247 0.22 15.84 4.99
N ARG A 248 -0.38 16.78 4.26
CA ARG A 248 -1.79 16.72 3.94
C ARG A 248 -2.05 15.61 2.93
N TYR A 249 -2.76 14.57 3.34
CA TYR A 249 -3.08 13.45 2.47
C TYR A 249 -4.46 13.60 1.84
N ARG A 250 -4.51 13.62 0.51
CA ARG A 250 -5.75 13.85 -0.26
C ARG A 250 -6.27 12.58 -0.94
N GLY A 251 -5.72 11.42 -0.63
CA GLY A 251 -6.13 10.15 -1.22
C GLY A 251 -7.61 9.89 -0.98
N LYS A 252 -8.35 9.79 -2.09
CA LYS A 252 -9.79 9.54 -2.10
C LYS A 252 -10.17 8.82 -3.38
N VAL A 253 -10.89 7.71 -3.26
CA VAL A 253 -11.44 6.97 -4.40
C VAL A 253 -12.92 6.74 -4.17
N ALA A 254 -13.74 6.99 -5.19
CA ALA A 254 -15.19 6.79 -5.15
C ALA A 254 -15.90 7.42 -3.93
N GLY A 255 -15.38 8.55 -3.43
CA GLY A 255 -15.95 9.21 -2.24
C GLY A 255 -15.39 8.74 -0.90
N VAL A 256 -14.62 7.65 -0.86
CA VAL A 256 -13.99 7.11 0.36
C VAL A 256 -12.64 7.80 0.56
N ALA A 257 -12.50 8.54 1.66
CA ALA A 257 -11.22 9.13 2.06
C ALA A 257 -10.35 8.05 2.74
N PHE A 258 -9.05 8.02 2.40
CA PHE A 258 -8.13 7.03 2.95
C PHE A 258 -7.70 7.35 4.37
N VAL A 259 -7.68 8.64 4.74
CA VAL A 259 -7.46 9.12 6.11
C VAL A 259 -8.69 9.92 6.55
N HIS A 260 -9.18 9.65 7.76
CA HIS A 260 -10.34 10.37 8.31
C HIS A 260 -10.03 11.86 8.48
N ASP A 261 -10.99 12.74 8.15
CA ASP A 261 -10.78 14.19 8.10
C ASP A 261 -10.25 14.79 9.41
N ASP A 262 -10.67 14.27 10.56
CA ASP A 262 -10.33 14.80 11.90
C ASP A 262 -9.13 14.08 12.54
N LYS A 263 -8.40 13.27 11.78
CA LYS A 263 -7.31 12.42 12.30
C LYS A 263 -6.05 12.56 11.47
N ALA A 264 -4.93 12.21 12.07
CA ALA A 264 -3.70 11.97 11.34
C ALA A 264 -3.11 10.62 11.74
N LEU A 265 -2.43 10.00 10.81
CA LEU A 265 -1.77 8.72 11.00
C LEU A 265 -0.26 8.95 11.03
N LEU A 266 0.36 8.77 12.19
CA LEU A 266 1.81 8.84 12.36
C LEU A 266 2.41 7.46 12.11
N VAL A 267 3.38 7.41 11.21
CA VAL A 267 4.10 6.19 10.82
C VAL A 267 5.61 6.41 10.82
N PRO A 268 6.42 5.42 11.20
CA PRO A 268 7.87 5.52 11.11
C PRO A 268 8.33 5.27 9.69
N GLU A 269 9.42 5.92 9.29
CA GLU A 269 10.10 5.74 8.01
C GLU A 269 11.43 5.00 8.20
N GLY A 270 11.86 4.25 7.17
CA GLY A 270 13.16 3.57 7.16
C GLY A 270 13.29 2.39 8.10
N VAL A 271 12.18 1.86 8.61
CA VAL A 271 12.17 0.64 9.44
C VAL A 271 12.11 -0.57 8.52
N PRO A 272 13.13 -1.47 8.55
CA PRO A 272 13.13 -2.65 7.70
C PRO A 272 11.93 -3.56 7.97
N ASP A 273 11.34 -4.08 6.91
CA ASP A 273 10.24 -5.07 6.94
C ASP A 273 9.03 -4.67 7.81
N LEU A 274 8.87 -3.37 8.11
CA LEU A 274 7.71 -2.88 8.83
C LEU A 274 6.44 -3.03 8.00
N TYR A 275 6.53 -2.66 6.72
CA TYR A 275 5.45 -2.78 5.77
C TYR A 275 5.83 -3.74 4.66
N ILE A 276 5.00 -4.74 4.44
CA ILE A 276 5.20 -5.73 3.39
C ILE A 276 3.99 -5.80 2.46
N SER A 277 4.26 -6.00 1.18
CA SER A 277 3.28 -6.31 0.15
C SER A 277 3.64 -7.65 -0.47
N CYS A 278 2.90 -8.69 -0.12
CA CYS A 278 3.10 -10.02 -0.68
C CYS A 278 2.09 -10.26 -1.79
N PHE A 279 2.53 -10.84 -2.91
CA PHE A 279 1.69 -11.17 -4.04
C PHE A 279 1.63 -12.68 -4.24
N ALA A 280 0.42 -13.25 -4.18
CA ALA A 280 0.20 -14.67 -4.47
C ALA A 280 0.03 -14.91 -5.97
N PRO A 281 0.21 -16.17 -6.44
CA PRO A 281 -0.11 -16.57 -7.80
C PRO A 281 -1.58 -16.30 -8.16
N ALA A 282 -1.85 -16.15 -9.47
CA ALA A 282 -3.21 -16.12 -9.96
C ALA A 282 -3.91 -17.48 -9.77
N ASP A 283 -5.22 -17.48 -9.85
CA ASP A 283 -6.05 -18.70 -9.81
C ASP A 283 -6.16 -19.41 -11.18
N TYR A 284 -5.25 -19.11 -12.09
CA TYR A 284 -5.14 -19.80 -13.38
C TYR A 284 -4.35 -21.10 -13.25
N MET A 285 -4.72 -22.13 -14.01
CA MET A 285 -4.00 -23.40 -14.00
C MET A 285 -2.52 -23.25 -14.37
N GLU A 286 -2.20 -22.29 -15.23
CA GLU A 286 -0.85 -21.99 -15.71
C GLU A 286 0.04 -21.37 -14.63
N THR A 287 -0.53 -20.81 -13.57
CA THR A 287 0.19 -20.12 -12.49
C THR A 287 0.28 -20.93 -11.20
N VAL A 288 -0.27 -22.15 -11.19
CA VAL A 288 -0.20 -23.03 -10.00
C VAL A 288 1.25 -23.33 -9.62
N ASN A 289 1.58 -23.17 -8.34
CA ASN A 289 2.92 -23.38 -7.76
C ASN A 289 4.02 -22.46 -8.34
N THR A 290 3.66 -21.35 -8.98
CA THR A 290 4.62 -20.32 -9.39
C THR A 290 4.81 -19.27 -8.30
N GLN A 291 5.87 -18.49 -8.41
CA GLN A 291 6.03 -17.30 -7.56
C GLN A 291 5.08 -16.21 -8.03
N GLY A 292 4.35 -15.62 -7.08
CA GLY A 292 3.39 -14.56 -7.37
C GLY A 292 4.04 -13.29 -7.87
N ILE A 293 3.33 -12.59 -8.73
CA ILE A 293 3.70 -11.27 -9.26
C ILE A 293 2.51 -10.30 -9.07
N PRO A 294 2.74 -8.98 -9.15
CA PRO A 294 1.70 -8.01 -8.81
C PRO A 294 0.43 -8.10 -9.65
N TYR A 295 0.55 -8.40 -10.95
CA TYR A 295 -0.61 -8.42 -11.85
C TYR A 295 -0.53 -9.60 -12.80
N TYR A 296 -1.70 -10.15 -13.11
CA TYR A 296 -1.90 -11.21 -14.09
C TYR A 296 -2.99 -10.82 -15.06
N SER A 297 -2.95 -11.34 -16.27
CA SER A 297 -4.04 -11.18 -17.22
C SER A 297 -4.21 -12.41 -18.11
N LYS A 298 -5.48 -12.71 -18.42
CA LYS A 298 -5.88 -13.78 -19.33
C LYS A 298 -7.07 -13.32 -20.15
N ILE A 299 -7.18 -13.82 -21.37
CA ILE A 299 -8.35 -13.66 -22.23
C ILE A 299 -8.87 -15.02 -22.68
N GLU A 300 -10.16 -15.08 -22.92
CA GLU A 300 -10.83 -16.25 -23.49
C GLU A 300 -11.93 -15.86 -24.49
N PRO A 301 -12.23 -16.67 -25.51
CA PRO A 301 -13.30 -16.40 -26.44
C PRO A 301 -14.67 -16.38 -25.77
N LEU A 302 -15.53 -15.45 -26.15
CA LEU A 302 -16.93 -15.42 -25.76
C LEU A 302 -17.72 -16.51 -26.51
N PRO A 303 -18.85 -16.98 -25.93
CA PRO A 303 -19.75 -17.89 -26.62
C PRO A 303 -20.13 -17.38 -28.02
N PHE A 304 -20.17 -18.29 -29.00
CA PHE A 304 -20.43 -17.99 -30.41
C PHE A 304 -19.40 -17.07 -31.09
N ASN A 305 -18.19 -16.95 -30.52
CA ASN A 305 -17.13 -16.12 -31.06
C ASN A 305 -17.52 -14.63 -31.24
N LYS A 306 -18.39 -14.11 -30.36
CA LYS A 306 -18.86 -12.72 -30.41
C LYS A 306 -17.85 -11.69 -29.90
N GLY A 307 -16.65 -12.13 -29.60
CA GLY A 307 -15.57 -11.33 -29.05
C GLY A 307 -14.77 -12.13 -28.03
N VAL A 308 -14.05 -11.44 -27.14
CA VAL A 308 -13.30 -12.05 -26.05
C VAL A 308 -13.66 -11.42 -24.70
N ALA A 309 -13.65 -12.25 -23.66
CA ALA A 309 -13.62 -11.81 -22.27
C ALA A 309 -12.17 -11.75 -21.81
N GLY A 310 -11.79 -10.67 -21.17
CA GLY A 310 -10.50 -10.54 -20.53
C GLY A 310 -10.65 -10.37 -19.02
N GLU A 311 -9.70 -10.89 -18.28
CA GLU A 311 -9.57 -10.70 -16.85
C GLU A 311 -8.15 -10.22 -16.54
N ALA A 312 -8.06 -9.18 -15.72
CA ALA A 312 -6.84 -8.79 -15.06
C ALA A 312 -7.03 -8.98 -13.56
N GLN A 313 -6.06 -9.56 -12.88
CA GLN A 313 -6.18 -9.81 -11.45
C GLN A 313 -4.89 -9.50 -10.70
N SER A 314 -5.04 -9.24 -9.41
CA SER A 314 -3.96 -9.15 -8.44
C SER A 314 -4.37 -9.87 -7.15
N ASN A 315 -3.41 -10.52 -6.49
CA ASN A 315 -3.65 -11.27 -5.27
C ASN A 315 -2.74 -10.78 -4.13
N PRO A 316 -2.93 -9.51 -3.67
CA PRO A 316 -2.07 -8.90 -2.69
C PRO A 316 -2.41 -9.28 -1.25
N LEU A 317 -1.40 -9.15 -0.39
CA LEU A 317 -1.52 -8.95 1.04
C LEU A 317 -0.67 -7.75 1.42
N HIS A 318 -1.29 -6.68 1.89
CA HIS A 318 -0.58 -5.53 2.46
C HIS A 318 -0.67 -5.58 3.97
N LEU A 319 0.47 -5.55 4.66
CA LEU A 319 0.54 -5.78 6.09
C LEU A 319 1.57 -4.87 6.78
N CYS A 320 1.25 -4.44 8.00
CA CYS A 320 2.20 -3.90 8.95
C CYS A 320 2.60 -4.98 9.95
N THR A 321 3.88 -5.28 10.07
CA THR A 321 4.39 -6.32 10.97
C THR A 321 4.46 -5.89 12.43
N ARG A 322 4.52 -4.57 12.70
CA ARG A 322 4.58 -3.97 14.06
C ARG A 322 3.48 -2.90 14.22
N PRO A 323 2.21 -3.29 14.32
CA PRO A 323 1.09 -2.33 14.27
C PRO A 323 1.06 -1.33 15.43
N ARG A 324 1.73 -1.60 16.56
CA ARG A 324 1.84 -0.63 17.66
C ARG A 324 2.72 0.58 17.35
N ALA A 325 3.60 0.48 16.34
CA ALA A 325 4.42 1.60 15.90
C ALA A 325 3.63 2.65 15.08
N GLN A 326 2.41 2.32 14.71
CA GLN A 326 1.49 3.25 14.03
C GLN A 326 0.62 3.94 15.09
N ILE A 327 0.64 5.27 15.11
CA ILE A 327 -0.08 6.04 16.12
C ILE A 327 -1.18 6.85 15.44
N LEU A 328 -2.40 6.72 15.95
CA LEU A 328 -3.52 7.55 15.52
C LEU A 328 -3.52 8.84 16.34
N LEU A 329 -3.27 9.96 15.66
CA LEU A 329 -3.39 11.29 16.24
C LEU A 329 -4.81 11.79 16.05
N GLU A 330 -5.43 12.26 17.12
CA GLU A 330 -6.81 12.77 17.15
C GLU A 330 -6.79 14.27 17.50
N MET A 331 -7.75 15.03 16.96
CA MET A 331 -7.86 16.47 17.24
C MET A 331 -8.14 16.76 18.70
#